data_a1619cd493faf95cc134577dd7a8407f
#
_entry.id   a1619cd493faf95cc134577dd7a8407f
#
_cell.length_a   1.000
_cell.length_b   1.000
_cell.length_c   1.000
_cell.angle_alpha   90.00
_cell.angle_beta   90.00
_cell.angle_gamma   90.00
#
_symmetry.space_group_name_H-M   'P 1'
#
loop_
_entity.id
_entity.type
_entity.pdbx_description
1 polymer ?
#
loop_
_entity_poly.entity_id
_entity_poly.type
_entity_poly.pdbx_seq_one_letter_code
_entity_poly.pdbx_strand_id
1 'polypeptide(L)'
;MNTEKIILGIDPGTTIMGFGIIKVVGKKMEFIQMNELLLQKYDDHYLKLKLIFERTVELIDTFNPDEIAIEAPFFGKNVQSMLKLGRAQGVAMAAGLSREIPITEYLPKKIKMAITGNGNASKEQVALMLKSLLNLKTLPKNLDATDGLAAAVCHFYNAGKITQGKSYSGWGAFVKRNPKKID
;
A
#
# COMPACT_ATOMS: atom_id res chain seq x y z
N MET A 1 -25.77 -4.57 -9.00
CA MET A 1 -25.12 -3.26 -9.21
C MET A 1 -23.61 -3.49 -9.28
N ASN A 2 -22.95 -3.03 -10.33
CA ASN A 2 -21.47 -3.06 -10.35
C ASN A 2 -20.99 -2.03 -9.34
N THR A 3 -20.43 -2.48 -8.20
CA THR A 3 -19.80 -1.59 -7.24
C THR A 3 -18.51 -1.08 -7.85
N GLU A 4 -18.39 0.23 -8.00
CA GLU A 4 -17.14 0.90 -8.33
C GLU A 4 -16.39 1.19 -7.03
N LYS A 5 -15.06 1.08 -7.07
CA LYS A 5 -14.18 1.34 -5.92
C LYS A 5 -12.84 1.89 -6.39
N ILE A 6 -12.31 2.86 -5.69
CA ILE A 6 -10.96 3.41 -5.92
C ILE A 6 -10.04 2.92 -4.82
N ILE A 7 -8.87 2.41 -5.20
CA ILE A 7 -7.83 1.94 -4.27
C ILE A 7 -6.58 2.79 -4.49
N LEU A 8 -6.10 3.40 -3.40
CA LEU A 8 -4.81 4.07 -3.34
C LEU A 8 -3.78 3.11 -2.76
N GLY A 9 -2.76 2.80 -3.53
CA GLY A 9 -1.60 2.04 -3.08
C GLY A 9 -0.43 2.96 -2.75
N ILE A 10 0.28 2.65 -1.67
CA ILE A 10 1.41 3.43 -1.15
C ILE A 10 2.58 2.49 -0.85
N ASP A 11 3.76 2.82 -1.40
CA ASP A 11 5.05 2.27 -0.96
C ASP A 11 5.81 3.34 -0.18
N PRO A 12 5.88 3.24 1.17
CA PRO A 12 6.52 4.25 2.00
C PRO A 12 8.03 4.30 1.79
N GLY A 13 8.56 5.50 1.62
CA GLY A 13 10.00 5.74 1.49
C GLY A 13 10.43 7.08 2.06
N THR A 14 11.69 7.18 2.51
CA THR A 14 12.30 8.44 2.99
C THR A 14 13.20 9.11 1.95
N THR A 15 13.43 8.44 0.85
CA THR A 15 14.21 8.92 -0.31
C THR A 15 13.28 9.12 -1.51
N ILE A 16 12.49 8.12 -1.79
CA ILE A 16 11.44 8.10 -2.81
C ILE A 16 10.25 7.39 -2.18
N MET A 17 9.05 7.89 -2.42
CA MET A 17 7.80 7.27 -2.00
C MET A 17 6.92 7.07 -3.22
N GLY A 18 6.45 5.85 -3.44
CA GLY A 18 5.63 5.47 -4.59
C GLY A 18 4.14 5.52 -4.27
N PHE A 19 3.35 5.99 -5.24
CA PHE A 19 1.89 5.99 -5.17
C PHE A 19 1.28 5.39 -6.44
N GLY A 20 0.21 4.62 -6.29
CA GLY A 20 -0.54 4.08 -7.42
C GLY A 20 -2.03 4.03 -7.15
N ILE A 21 -2.82 4.38 -8.14
CA ILE A 21 -4.28 4.46 -8.03
C ILE A 21 -4.91 3.61 -9.12
N ILE A 22 -5.82 2.73 -8.70
CA ILE A 22 -6.64 1.93 -9.60
C ILE A 22 -8.11 2.12 -9.28
N LYS A 23 -8.94 2.03 -10.31
CA LYS A 23 -10.38 1.90 -10.20
C LYS A 23 -10.76 0.44 -10.39
N VAL A 24 -11.63 -0.07 -9.54
CA VAL A 24 -12.19 -1.41 -9.62
C VAL A 24 -13.65 -1.31 -10.04
N VAL A 25 -14.01 -2.00 -11.13
CA VAL A 25 -15.38 -2.07 -11.62
C VAL A 25 -15.77 -3.56 -11.70
N GLY A 26 -16.51 -4.02 -10.72
CA GLY A 26 -16.83 -5.44 -10.56
C GLY A 26 -15.56 -6.29 -10.36
N LYS A 27 -15.16 -7.07 -11.38
CA LYS A 27 -13.95 -7.91 -11.34
C LYS A 27 -12.80 -7.38 -12.20
N LYS A 28 -12.89 -6.14 -12.70
CA LYS A 28 -11.86 -5.53 -13.54
C LYS A 28 -11.15 -4.41 -12.81
N MET A 29 -9.86 -4.27 -13.08
CA MET A 29 -9.04 -3.15 -12.65
C MET A 29 -8.80 -2.22 -13.83
N GLU A 30 -8.87 -0.93 -13.57
CA GLU A 30 -8.51 0.14 -14.50
C GLU A 30 -7.41 0.98 -13.86
N PHE A 31 -6.34 1.23 -14.60
CA PHE A 31 -5.27 2.13 -14.18
C PHE A 31 -5.77 3.58 -14.22
N ILE A 32 -5.59 4.31 -13.13
CA ILE A 32 -5.84 5.76 -13.08
C ILE A 32 -4.51 6.49 -13.16
N GLN A 33 -3.63 6.29 -12.19
CA GLN A 33 -2.38 7.03 -12.07
C GLN A 33 -1.35 6.24 -11.26
N MET A 34 -0.08 6.48 -11.54
CA MET A 34 1.05 6.19 -10.64
C MET A 34 1.97 7.39 -10.61
N ASN A 35 2.61 7.62 -9.48
CA ASN A 35 3.49 8.76 -9.26
C ASN A 35 4.51 8.46 -8.16
N GLU A 36 5.54 9.28 -8.08
CA GLU A 36 6.53 9.23 -7.02
C GLU A 36 6.71 10.59 -6.36
N LEU A 37 7.02 10.58 -5.07
CA LEU A 37 7.44 11.75 -4.32
C LEU A 37 8.94 11.67 -4.07
N LEU A 38 9.70 12.55 -4.71
CA LEU A 38 11.16 12.61 -4.58
C LEU A 38 11.55 13.41 -3.33
N LEU A 39 12.04 12.69 -2.31
CA LEU A 39 12.41 13.25 -1.00
C LEU A 39 13.91 13.35 -0.81
N GLN A 40 14.71 12.77 -1.71
CA GLN A 40 16.17 12.74 -1.61
C GLN A 40 16.83 14.12 -1.61
N LYS A 41 16.18 15.11 -2.22
CA LYS A 41 16.68 16.50 -2.29
C LYS A 41 16.53 17.30 -0.99
N TYR A 42 15.88 16.74 0.02
CA TYR A 42 15.68 17.38 1.32
C TYR A 42 16.50 16.66 2.37
N ASP A 43 17.25 17.39 3.18
CA ASP A 43 18.05 16.83 4.29
C ASP A 43 17.21 16.71 5.56
N ASP A 44 16.32 17.67 5.81
CA ASP A 44 15.47 17.68 6.99
C ASP A 44 14.41 16.56 6.95
N HIS A 45 14.50 15.68 7.94
CA HIS A 45 13.56 14.56 8.08
C HIS A 45 12.13 15.01 8.39
N TYR A 46 11.94 16.07 9.17
CA TYR A 46 10.60 16.57 9.50
C TYR A 46 9.93 17.20 8.30
N LEU A 47 10.68 17.90 7.46
CA LEU A 47 10.19 18.41 6.19
C LEU A 47 9.74 17.27 5.27
N LYS A 48 10.51 16.17 5.21
CA LYS A 48 10.10 14.97 4.45
C LYS A 48 8.77 14.41 4.95
N LEU A 49 8.58 14.30 6.26
CA LEU A 49 7.33 13.83 6.86
C LEU A 49 6.15 14.76 6.51
N LYS A 50 6.36 16.07 6.58
CA LYS A 50 5.36 17.06 6.17
C LYS A 50 4.95 16.85 4.71
N LEU A 51 5.91 16.74 3.79
CA LEU A 51 5.65 16.54 2.37
C LEU A 51 4.92 15.22 2.07
N ILE A 52 5.25 14.15 2.81
CA ILE A 52 4.54 12.87 2.73
C ILE A 52 3.06 13.06 3.12
N PHE A 53 2.81 13.72 4.23
CA PHE A 53 1.45 14.00 4.69
C PHE A 53 0.65 14.80 3.67
N GLU A 54 1.19 15.93 3.26
CA GLU A 54 0.55 16.84 2.29
C GLU A 54 0.24 16.15 0.97
N ARG A 55 1.22 15.38 0.43
CA ARG A 55 1.02 14.64 -0.82
C ARG A 55 -0.02 13.53 -0.68
N THR A 56 -0.04 12.83 0.44
CA THR A 56 -1.04 11.77 0.67
C THR A 56 -2.44 12.37 0.78
N VAL A 57 -2.61 13.48 1.52
CA VAL A 57 -3.88 14.21 1.62
C VAL A 57 -4.33 14.72 0.23
N GLU A 58 -3.44 15.31 -0.54
CA GLU A 58 -3.74 15.79 -1.90
C GLU A 58 -4.28 14.67 -2.80
N LEU A 59 -3.64 13.48 -2.75
CA LEU A 59 -4.09 12.32 -3.53
C LEU A 59 -5.47 11.82 -3.04
N ILE A 60 -5.67 11.79 -1.73
CA ILE A 60 -6.95 11.40 -1.15
C ILE A 60 -8.05 12.37 -1.54
N ASP A 61 -7.83 13.67 -1.38
CA ASP A 61 -8.82 14.70 -1.67
C ASP A 61 -9.11 14.81 -3.19
N THR A 62 -8.15 14.43 -4.05
CA THR A 62 -8.31 14.44 -5.52
C THR A 62 -9.07 13.22 -6.03
N PHE A 63 -8.77 12.04 -5.52
CA PHE A 63 -9.27 10.79 -6.09
C PHE A 63 -10.34 10.10 -5.23
N ASN A 64 -10.57 10.57 -3.99
CA ASN A 64 -11.53 10.01 -3.04
C ASN A 64 -11.46 8.47 -2.95
N PRO A 65 -10.30 7.88 -2.58
CA PRO A 65 -10.16 6.44 -2.53
C PRO A 65 -11.03 5.84 -1.42
N ASP A 66 -11.66 4.70 -1.72
CA ASP A 66 -12.44 3.93 -0.76
C ASP A 66 -11.57 3.13 0.20
N GLU A 67 -10.36 2.76 -0.23
CA GLU A 67 -9.42 1.93 0.54
C GLU A 67 -7.97 2.34 0.23
N ILE A 68 -7.11 2.22 1.25
CA ILE A 68 -5.67 2.39 1.11
C ILE A 68 -4.97 1.06 1.33
N ALA A 69 -4.09 0.71 0.40
CA ALA A 69 -3.16 -0.40 0.53
C ALA A 69 -1.75 0.15 0.75
N ILE A 70 -1.08 -0.23 1.81
CA ILE A 70 0.27 0.27 2.11
C ILE A 70 1.26 -0.87 2.26
N GLU A 71 2.47 -0.71 1.69
CA GLU A 71 3.53 -1.69 1.90
C GLU A 71 4.06 -1.57 3.33
N ALA A 72 4.15 -2.71 4.02
CA ALA A 72 4.71 -2.79 5.36
C ALA A 72 6.25 -2.66 5.30
N PRO A 73 6.89 -1.93 6.23
CA PRO A 73 8.33 -1.83 6.28
C PRO A 73 8.98 -3.21 6.45
N PHE A 74 10.03 -3.47 5.67
CA PHE A 74 10.80 -4.69 5.82
C PHE A 74 11.87 -4.53 6.92
N PHE A 75 12.07 -5.57 7.73
CA PHE A 75 13.09 -5.57 8.76
C PHE A 75 14.50 -5.57 8.15
N GLY A 76 15.16 -4.41 8.20
CA GLY A 76 16.53 -4.22 7.75
C GLY A 76 17.53 -4.28 8.91
N LYS A 77 18.82 -4.39 8.59
CA LYS A 77 19.91 -4.37 9.58
C LYS A 77 20.10 -3.01 10.24
N ASN A 78 19.71 -1.93 9.57
CA ASN A 78 19.89 -0.55 10.06
C ASN A 78 18.63 -0.07 10.78
N VAL A 79 18.67 -0.09 12.12
CA VAL A 79 17.56 0.32 12.99
C VAL A 79 17.16 1.79 12.76
N GLN A 80 18.11 2.69 12.52
CA GLN A 80 17.80 4.12 12.30
C GLN A 80 17.03 4.33 10.99
N SER A 81 17.42 3.63 9.94
CA SER A 81 16.68 3.67 8.67
C SER A 81 15.27 3.13 8.82
N MET A 82 15.10 2.06 9.59
CA MET A 82 13.80 1.47 9.86
C MET A 82 12.88 2.39 10.67
N LEU A 83 13.41 3.06 11.69
CA LEU A 83 12.67 4.05 12.46
C LEU A 83 12.20 5.22 11.57
N LYS A 84 13.07 5.71 10.68
CA LYS A 84 12.71 6.76 9.71
C LYS A 84 11.61 6.27 8.75
N LEU A 85 11.73 5.04 8.25
CA LEU A 85 10.73 4.46 7.35
C LEU A 85 9.38 4.25 8.04
N GLY A 86 9.38 3.73 9.28
CA GLY A 86 8.16 3.58 10.07
C GLY A 86 7.46 4.91 10.35
N ARG A 87 8.23 5.99 10.57
CA ARG A 87 7.65 7.35 10.70
C ARG A 87 7.01 7.80 9.39
N ALA A 88 7.67 7.60 8.25
CA ALA A 88 7.15 7.94 6.93
C ALA A 88 5.84 7.19 6.64
N GLN A 89 5.81 5.88 6.92
CA GLN A 89 4.60 5.06 6.81
C GLN A 89 3.50 5.56 7.74
N GLY A 90 3.80 5.78 9.02
CA GLY A 90 2.83 6.24 10.02
C GLY A 90 2.20 7.58 9.65
N VAL A 91 2.96 8.49 9.03
CA VAL A 91 2.45 9.78 8.55
C VAL A 91 1.48 9.59 7.36
N ALA A 92 1.80 8.72 6.41
CA ALA A 92 0.89 8.38 5.31
C ALA A 92 -0.39 7.71 5.82
N MET A 93 -0.27 6.81 6.81
CA MET A 93 -1.43 6.21 7.48
C MET A 93 -2.27 7.26 8.21
N ALA A 94 -1.66 8.18 8.94
CA ALA A 94 -2.36 9.26 9.63
C ALA A 94 -3.15 10.15 8.66
N ALA A 95 -2.62 10.43 7.47
CA ALA A 95 -3.33 11.14 6.41
C ALA A 95 -4.60 10.37 5.97
N GLY A 96 -4.50 9.05 5.73
CA GLY A 96 -5.65 8.21 5.40
C GLY A 96 -6.69 8.15 6.52
N LEU A 97 -6.23 7.92 7.75
CA LEU A 97 -7.11 7.85 8.93
C LEU A 97 -7.81 9.18 9.23
N SER A 98 -7.17 10.32 8.94
CA SER A 98 -7.81 11.64 9.08
C SER A 98 -8.98 11.86 8.13
N ARG A 99 -9.14 11.03 7.12
CA ARG A 99 -10.26 10.98 6.15
C ARG A 99 -11.13 9.73 6.33
N GLU A 100 -10.95 9.01 7.44
CA GLU A 100 -11.72 7.80 7.80
C GLU A 100 -11.61 6.67 6.75
N ILE A 101 -10.50 6.66 5.96
CA ILE A 101 -10.29 5.66 4.91
C ILE A 101 -9.68 4.40 5.54
N PRO A 102 -10.25 3.20 5.31
CA PRO A 102 -9.69 1.95 5.80
C PRO A 102 -8.35 1.63 5.14
N ILE A 103 -7.39 1.19 5.96
CA ILE A 103 -6.02 0.90 5.55
C ILE A 103 -5.73 -0.59 5.73
N THR A 104 -5.08 -1.18 4.73
CA THR A 104 -4.58 -2.55 4.80
C THR A 104 -3.09 -2.59 4.49
N GLU A 105 -2.31 -3.22 5.37
CA GLU A 105 -0.87 -3.40 5.19
C GLU A 105 -0.55 -4.72 4.50
N TYR A 106 0.46 -4.70 3.62
CA TYR A 106 0.95 -5.87 2.91
C TYR A 106 2.46 -5.98 3.01
N LEU A 107 2.95 -7.17 3.36
CA LEU A 107 4.38 -7.47 3.30
C LEU A 107 4.88 -7.45 1.84
N PRO A 108 6.12 -6.98 1.57
CA PRO A 108 6.71 -6.95 0.22
C PRO A 108 6.61 -8.28 -0.54
N LYS A 109 6.89 -9.39 0.13
CA LYS A 109 6.76 -10.74 -0.45
C LYS A 109 5.34 -11.08 -0.85
N LYS A 110 4.34 -10.61 -0.10
CA LYS A 110 2.92 -10.85 -0.41
C LYS A 110 2.50 -10.05 -1.64
N ILE A 111 2.98 -8.80 -1.76
CA ILE A 111 2.73 -7.96 -2.94
C ILE A 111 3.30 -8.63 -4.18
N LYS A 112 4.57 -9.03 -4.15
CA LYS A 112 5.23 -9.74 -5.26
C LYS A 112 4.51 -11.04 -5.64
N MET A 113 4.15 -11.85 -4.65
CA MET A 113 3.41 -13.10 -4.84
C MET A 113 2.04 -12.87 -5.49
N ALA A 114 1.32 -11.85 -5.08
CA ALA A 114 -0.01 -11.54 -5.63
C ALA A 114 0.04 -11.15 -7.12
N ILE A 115 1.11 -10.49 -7.55
CA ILE A 115 1.25 -9.97 -8.92
C ILE A 115 1.90 -10.99 -9.84
N THR A 116 2.99 -11.64 -9.40
CA THR A 116 3.84 -12.48 -10.26
C THR A 116 3.73 -13.99 -9.98
N GLY A 117 3.07 -14.38 -8.88
CA GLY A 117 3.09 -15.75 -8.39
C GLY A 117 4.42 -16.14 -7.72
N ASN A 118 5.38 -15.21 -7.60
CA ASN A 118 6.69 -15.44 -7.00
C ASN A 118 7.05 -14.31 -6.01
N GLY A 119 7.11 -14.62 -4.70
CA GLY A 119 7.44 -13.64 -3.67
C GLY A 119 8.89 -13.11 -3.70
N ASN A 120 9.77 -13.74 -4.49
CA ASN A 120 11.16 -13.32 -4.71
C ASN A 120 11.36 -12.65 -6.08
N ALA A 121 10.27 -12.30 -6.79
CA ALA A 121 10.36 -11.61 -8.06
C ALA A 121 11.16 -10.30 -7.96
N SER A 122 11.91 -9.98 -9.03
CA SER A 122 12.60 -8.69 -9.11
C SER A 122 11.60 -7.55 -9.32
N LYS A 123 12.05 -6.31 -9.09
CA LYS A 123 11.25 -5.11 -9.30
C LYS A 123 10.81 -4.97 -10.77
N GLU A 124 11.69 -5.30 -11.70
CA GLU A 124 11.44 -5.29 -13.14
C GLU A 124 10.36 -6.32 -13.52
N GLN A 125 10.41 -7.52 -12.95
CA GLN A 125 9.39 -8.55 -13.17
C GLN A 125 8.01 -8.10 -12.69
N VAL A 126 7.94 -7.47 -11.52
CA VAL A 126 6.69 -6.89 -10.99
C VAL A 126 6.17 -5.79 -11.93
N ALA A 127 7.03 -4.86 -12.35
CA ALA A 127 6.67 -3.76 -13.24
C ALA A 127 6.16 -4.26 -14.61
N LEU A 128 6.82 -5.26 -15.21
CA LEU A 128 6.38 -5.88 -16.47
C LEU A 128 5.03 -6.57 -16.32
N MET A 129 4.80 -7.26 -15.21
CA MET A 129 3.52 -7.89 -14.95
C MET A 129 2.40 -6.86 -14.75
N LEU A 130 2.65 -5.77 -14.01
CA LEU A 130 1.71 -4.65 -13.87
C LEU A 130 1.38 -4.02 -15.22
N LYS A 131 2.39 -3.85 -16.10
CA LYS A 131 2.18 -3.34 -17.45
C LYS A 131 1.19 -4.20 -18.22
N SER A 132 1.33 -5.52 -18.13
CA SER A 132 0.43 -6.47 -18.79
C SER A 132 -0.97 -6.48 -18.17
N LEU A 133 -1.07 -6.54 -16.83
CA LEU A 133 -2.34 -6.64 -16.12
C LEU A 133 -3.23 -5.40 -16.30
N LEU A 134 -2.62 -4.22 -16.37
CA LEU A 134 -3.30 -2.93 -16.46
C LEU A 134 -3.23 -2.31 -17.85
N ASN A 135 -2.68 -3.02 -18.87
CA ASN A 135 -2.50 -2.55 -20.24
C ASN A 135 -1.78 -1.18 -20.31
N LEU A 136 -0.73 -0.99 -19.50
CA LEU A 136 0.03 0.27 -19.50
C LEU A 136 0.79 0.43 -20.82
N LYS A 137 0.71 1.60 -21.43
CA LYS A 137 1.43 1.91 -22.69
C LYS A 137 2.94 1.86 -22.48
N THR A 138 3.42 2.50 -21.42
CA THR A 138 4.85 2.60 -21.07
C THR A 138 5.04 2.38 -19.57
N LEU A 139 6.25 1.95 -19.20
CA LEU A 139 6.69 1.97 -17.80
C LEU A 139 7.45 3.27 -17.52
N PRO A 140 7.41 3.79 -16.29
CA PRO A 140 8.24 4.94 -15.89
C PRO A 140 9.71 4.55 -15.92
N LYS A 141 10.59 5.55 -16.10
CA LYS A 141 12.06 5.33 -16.03
C LYS A 141 12.48 4.84 -14.64
N ASN A 142 11.89 5.41 -13.61
CA ASN A 142 12.08 4.98 -12.23
C ASN A 142 10.92 4.07 -11.83
N LEU A 143 11.24 2.83 -11.45
CA LEU A 143 10.23 1.83 -11.08
C LEU A 143 9.63 2.02 -9.67
N ASP A 144 10.14 2.97 -8.87
CA ASP A 144 9.59 3.25 -7.53
C ASP A 144 8.11 3.68 -7.60
N ALA A 145 7.71 4.36 -8.67
CA ALA A 145 6.29 4.67 -8.91
C ALA A 145 5.42 3.40 -9.08
N THR A 146 6.00 2.29 -9.54
CA THR A 146 5.27 1.04 -9.73
C THR A 146 5.04 0.27 -8.43
N ASP A 147 5.81 0.53 -7.38
CA ASP A 147 5.69 -0.19 -6.10
C ASP A 147 4.39 0.20 -5.37
N GLY A 148 4.02 1.48 -5.37
CA GLY A 148 2.72 1.91 -4.89
C GLY A 148 1.55 1.30 -5.69
N LEU A 149 1.69 1.25 -7.02
CA LEU A 149 0.69 0.59 -7.89
C LEU A 149 0.59 -0.90 -7.59
N ALA A 150 1.72 -1.56 -7.29
CA ALA A 150 1.77 -2.96 -6.90
C ALA A 150 0.98 -3.22 -5.60
N ALA A 151 1.06 -2.32 -4.62
CA ALA A 151 0.29 -2.42 -3.38
C ALA A 151 -1.22 -2.34 -3.66
N ALA A 152 -1.67 -1.42 -4.53
CA ALA A 152 -3.08 -1.32 -4.92
C ALA A 152 -3.59 -2.58 -5.63
N VAL A 153 -2.83 -3.13 -6.58
CA VAL A 153 -3.17 -4.37 -7.30
C VAL A 153 -3.16 -5.58 -6.37
N CYS A 154 -2.21 -5.66 -5.44
CA CYS A 154 -2.20 -6.69 -4.39
C CYS A 154 -3.48 -6.63 -3.56
N HIS A 155 -3.93 -5.45 -3.20
CA HIS A 155 -5.16 -5.25 -2.43
C HIS A 155 -6.37 -5.75 -3.21
N PHE A 156 -6.51 -5.41 -4.47
CA PHE A 156 -7.57 -5.90 -5.33
C PHE A 156 -7.68 -7.44 -5.31
N TYR A 157 -6.57 -8.16 -5.44
CA TYR A 157 -6.57 -9.63 -5.40
C TYR A 157 -6.86 -10.23 -4.03
N ASN A 158 -6.72 -9.46 -2.95
CA ASN A 158 -6.90 -9.93 -1.58
C ASN A 158 -8.17 -9.38 -0.90
N ALA A 159 -8.80 -8.32 -1.40
CA ALA A 159 -9.94 -7.65 -0.77
C ALA A 159 -11.11 -8.62 -0.48
N GLY A 160 -11.36 -9.61 -1.35
CA GLY A 160 -12.37 -10.65 -1.11
C GLY A 160 -11.96 -11.73 -0.09
N LYS A 161 -10.69 -11.79 0.31
CA LYS A 161 -10.16 -12.82 1.24
C LYS A 161 -10.00 -12.29 2.67
N ILE A 162 -9.97 -10.97 2.85
CA ILE A 162 -9.74 -10.29 4.14
C ILE A 162 -10.98 -10.37 5.05
N THR A 163 -12.17 -10.57 4.50
CA THR A 163 -13.43 -10.69 5.26
C THR A 163 -13.55 -11.94 6.14
N GLN A 164 -12.52 -12.81 6.19
CA GLN A 164 -12.49 -14.00 7.05
C GLN A 164 -11.44 -13.98 8.16
N GLY A 165 -10.83 -12.85 8.46
CA GLY A 165 -10.14 -12.66 9.72
C GLY A 165 -11.18 -12.72 10.84
N LYS A 166 -11.07 -13.74 11.74
CA LYS A 166 -11.97 -13.89 12.89
C LYS A 166 -11.94 -12.61 13.73
N SER A 167 -12.85 -11.68 13.48
CA SER A 167 -13.06 -10.53 14.33
C SER A 167 -13.64 -11.04 15.66
N TYR A 168 -12.91 -10.81 16.74
CA TYR A 168 -13.40 -11.06 18.08
C TYR A 168 -13.98 -9.76 18.62
N SER A 169 -15.22 -9.78 19.08
CA SER A 169 -15.88 -8.63 19.72
C SER A 169 -15.36 -8.35 21.14
N GLY A 170 -14.03 -8.49 21.35
CA GLY A 170 -13.36 -8.28 22.63
C GLY A 170 -12.68 -9.53 23.19
N TRP A 171 -11.92 -9.32 24.29
CA TRP A 171 -11.12 -10.35 24.95
C TRP A 171 -11.94 -11.58 25.37
N GLY A 172 -13.14 -11.39 25.91
CA GLY A 172 -14.03 -12.47 26.31
C GLY A 172 -14.44 -13.41 25.17
N ALA A 173 -14.63 -12.86 23.96
CA ALA A 173 -14.93 -13.66 22.77
C ALA A 173 -13.71 -14.44 22.26
N PHE A 174 -12.51 -13.85 22.40
CA PHE A 174 -11.24 -14.53 22.11
C PHE A 174 -11.02 -15.72 23.03
N VAL A 175 -11.13 -15.53 24.35
CA VAL A 175 -11.00 -16.57 25.41
C VAL A 175 -11.95 -17.74 25.16
N LYS A 176 -13.22 -17.46 24.93
CA LYS A 176 -14.25 -18.48 24.67
C LYS A 176 -13.93 -19.39 23.47
N ARG A 177 -13.28 -18.85 22.44
CA ARG A 177 -12.92 -19.57 21.21
C ARG A 177 -11.53 -20.22 21.24
N ASN A 178 -10.70 -19.90 22.25
CA ASN A 178 -9.33 -20.41 22.37
C ASN A 178 -9.05 -20.89 23.81
N PRO A 179 -9.81 -21.84 24.35
CA PRO A 179 -9.69 -22.26 25.75
C PRO A 179 -8.32 -22.86 26.10
N LYS A 180 -7.59 -23.41 25.12
CA LYS A 180 -6.25 -24.04 25.29
C LYS A 180 -5.05 -23.09 25.14
N LYS A 181 -5.25 -21.78 25.01
CA LYS A 181 -4.16 -20.77 24.84
C LYS A 181 -3.97 -19.87 26.05
N ILE A 182 -4.56 -20.21 27.21
CA ILE A 182 -4.65 -19.35 28.38
C ILE A 182 -4.08 -20.04 29.65
N ASP A 183 -3.45 -21.18 29.51
CA ASP A 183 -2.66 -21.84 30.55
C ASP A 183 -1.21 -21.39 30.51
#